data_6ca31538c0c89943f07118a73adc73e7
#
_entry.id   6ca31538c0c89943f07118a73adc73e7
#
_cell.length_a   1.000
_cell.length_b   1.000
_cell.length_c   1.000
_cell.angle_alpha   90.00
_cell.angle_beta   90.00
_cell.angle_gamma   90.00
#
_symmetry.space_group_name_H-M   'P 1'
#
loop_
_entity.id
_entity.type
_entity.pdbx_description
1 polymer ?
#
loop_
_entity_poly.entity_id
_entity_poly.type
_entity_poly.pdbx_seq_one_letter_code
_entity_poly.pdbx_strand_id
1 'polypeptide(L)'
;MNPTRPCGPLSSVAVRRSGATLLRGAVTALALLMPLAGGSALAQAGVAAEGSESAPLAAVQVQRIEGLYAGLGMDRLLGIMREEGLSYGDELENEMFPGRGGERWETVVDQIYDTDRMGQIVRRQLAETLAETDLAPLEEFFGSDLGQRIVGLEIAARDALLDPGTEEAARDKLAMMQDDAHSRLDVLGRFAEANELVETNVVGALNSNFAFYQGLADGGAFEVEMDEDEMIREVWQREPDIRIETEIWVFSYLNLAYQPLTDEEIDSYTTLSLTSEGQALNRALFAAFDELFLTISGELGLAAAQFVGGQDI
;
A
#
# COMPACT_ATOMS: atom_id res chain seq x y z
N MET A 1 38.55 -6.92 -51.64
CA MET A 1 38.28 -5.64 -50.98
C MET A 1 36.82 -5.65 -50.56
N ASN A 2 36.56 -5.88 -49.28
CA ASN A 2 35.24 -5.98 -48.69
C ASN A 2 35.06 -4.83 -47.68
N PRO A 3 34.09 -3.95 -47.80
CA PRO A 3 33.92 -2.87 -46.83
C PRO A 3 33.17 -3.36 -45.61
N THR A 4 33.80 -3.16 -44.47
CA THR A 4 33.29 -3.33 -43.11
C THR A 4 32.03 -2.48 -42.89
N ARG A 5 30.94 -3.11 -42.40
CA ARG A 5 29.78 -2.42 -41.88
C ARG A 5 30.08 -1.91 -40.44
N PRO A 6 29.72 -0.68 -40.11
CA PRO A 6 29.82 -0.22 -38.75
C PRO A 6 28.67 -0.76 -37.89
N CYS A 7 29.02 -1.31 -36.73
CA CYS A 7 28.06 -1.60 -35.65
C CYS A 7 27.46 -0.27 -35.16
N GLY A 8 26.17 -0.09 -35.29
CA GLY A 8 25.42 1.01 -34.70
C GLY A 8 25.21 0.77 -33.20
N PRO A 9 25.12 1.83 -32.38
CA PRO A 9 24.92 1.69 -30.95
C PRO A 9 23.52 1.13 -30.67
N LEU A 10 23.46 0.07 -29.88
CA LEU A 10 22.23 -0.49 -29.36
C LEU A 10 21.56 0.50 -28.40
N SER A 11 20.30 0.69 -28.65
CA SER A 11 19.45 1.74 -28.13
C SER A 11 19.35 1.77 -26.61
N SER A 12 19.84 2.85 -26.00
CA SER A 12 19.61 3.30 -24.63
C SER A 12 18.16 3.82 -24.40
N VAL A 13 17.19 3.36 -25.20
CA VAL A 13 15.80 3.91 -25.22
C VAL A 13 14.82 3.00 -24.45
N ALA A 14 15.17 1.74 -24.18
CA ALA A 14 14.24 0.77 -23.59
C ALA A 14 13.89 1.05 -22.11
N VAL A 15 14.84 1.48 -21.30
CA VAL A 15 14.61 1.71 -19.86
C VAL A 15 13.77 2.97 -19.59
N ARG A 16 13.81 3.97 -20.46
CA ARG A 16 13.06 5.23 -20.25
C ARG A 16 11.54 5.14 -20.47
N ARG A 17 11.03 4.11 -21.15
CA ARG A 17 9.58 3.96 -21.40
C ARG A 17 8.87 3.00 -20.43
N SER A 18 9.59 2.09 -19.79
CA SER A 18 9.01 1.10 -18.86
C SER A 18 8.61 1.69 -17.51
N GLY A 19 9.19 2.79 -17.09
CA GLY A 19 8.91 3.39 -15.79
C GLY A 19 7.49 3.96 -15.60
N ALA A 20 6.74 4.23 -16.67
CA ALA A 20 5.41 4.83 -16.54
C ALA A 20 4.31 3.79 -16.23
N THR A 21 4.50 2.53 -16.60
CA THR A 21 3.52 1.45 -16.39
C THR A 21 3.74 0.77 -15.04
N LEU A 22 4.98 0.70 -14.54
CA LEU A 22 5.34 0.16 -13.22
C LEU A 22 4.61 0.86 -12.05
N LEU A 23 4.16 2.10 -12.27
CA LEU A 23 3.45 2.89 -11.26
C LEU A 23 2.02 2.43 -11.00
N ARG A 24 1.34 1.82 -11.99
CA ARG A 24 -0.07 1.44 -11.83
C ARG A 24 -0.28 0.36 -10.77
N GLY A 25 0.60 -0.63 -10.69
CA GLY A 25 0.51 -1.69 -9.69
C GLY A 25 0.80 -1.23 -8.25
N ALA A 26 1.77 -0.35 -8.04
CA ALA A 26 2.14 0.13 -6.69
C ALA A 26 1.11 1.08 -6.08
N VAL A 27 0.47 1.93 -6.88
CA VAL A 27 -0.59 2.85 -6.42
C VAL A 27 -1.85 2.11 -5.99
N THR A 28 -2.17 0.99 -6.64
CA THR A 28 -3.38 0.21 -6.36
C THR A 28 -3.34 -0.49 -5.01
N ALA A 29 -2.16 -0.76 -4.46
CA ALA A 29 -2.00 -1.57 -3.25
C ALA A 29 -2.18 -0.82 -1.92
N LEU A 30 -2.06 0.53 -1.89
CA LEU A 30 -1.95 1.27 -0.63
C LEU A 30 -3.27 1.82 -0.07
N ALA A 31 -4.36 1.81 -0.81
CA ALA A 31 -5.58 2.52 -0.44
C ALA A 31 -6.59 1.69 0.35
N LEU A 32 -6.18 1.07 1.44
CA LEU A 32 -7.14 0.44 2.35
C LEU A 32 -6.82 0.74 3.79
N LEU A 33 -7.82 1.29 4.43
CA LEU A 33 -7.92 1.53 5.87
C LEU A 33 -6.97 2.62 6.36
N MET A 34 -7.52 3.83 6.53
CA MET A 34 -7.33 4.56 7.77
C MET A 34 -6.98 6.01 7.74
N PRO A 35 -7.40 6.66 8.84
CA PRO A 35 -7.22 8.06 9.15
C PRO A 35 -5.89 8.40 9.82
N LEU A 36 -5.52 9.61 9.74
CA LEU A 36 -4.29 10.24 10.09
C LEU A 36 -4.27 11.20 11.26
N ALA A 37 -3.13 11.51 11.77
CA ALA A 37 -2.78 12.85 12.18
C ALA A 37 -1.26 13.07 12.12
N GLY A 38 -0.85 14.14 11.47
CA GLY A 38 0.52 14.61 11.47
C GLY A 38 0.88 15.34 12.78
N GLY A 39 2.14 15.24 13.19
CA GLY A 39 2.68 16.03 14.29
C GLY A 39 3.96 15.44 14.85
N SER A 40 5.11 15.91 14.37
CA SER A 40 6.43 15.59 14.90
C SER A 40 6.59 16.16 16.32
N ALA A 41 6.92 15.31 17.28
CA ALA A 41 7.57 15.72 18.51
C ALA A 41 8.53 14.63 18.99
N LEU A 42 9.81 14.87 18.80
CA LEU A 42 10.90 14.15 19.47
C LEU A 42 10.86 14.48 20.95
N ALA A 43 10.58 13.52 21.79
CA ALA A 43 10.84 13.61 23.22
C ALA A 43 11.54 12.33 23.68
N GLN A 44 12.84 12.47 23.96
CA GLN A 44 13.59 11.51 24.75
C GLN A 44 13.02 11.47 26.17
N ALA A 45 12.64 10.31 26.66
CA ALA A 45 12.38 10.07 28.05
C ALA A 45 13.18 8.86 28.53
N GLY A 46 13.85 9.09 29.65
CA GLY A 46 14.81 8.18 30.25
C GLY A 46 14.16 6.95 30.85
N VAL A 47 14.97 5.91 30.90
CA VAL A 47 14.72 4.62 31.54
C VAL A 47 14.61 4.79 33.05
N ALA A 48 13.46 4.40 33.61
CA ALA A 48 13.34 4.03 35.02
C ALA A 48 12.71 2.64 35.08
N ALA A 49 13.45 1.72 35.70
CA ALA A 49 13.05 0.35 35.90
C ALA A 49 11.99 0.26 37.03
N GLU A 50 10.77 -0.14 36.67
CA GLU A 50 9.82 -0.74 37.62
C GLU A 50 9.21 -1.97 36.97
N GLY A 51 9.87 -3.11 37.18
CA GLY A 51 9.47 -4.36 36.62
C GLY A 51 8.74 -5.22 37.64
N SER A 52 7.42 -5.37 37.50
CA SER A 52 6.68 -6.60 37.87
C SER A 52 5.17 -6.54 37.57
N GLU A 53 4.55 -5.34 37.47
CA GLU A 53 3.11 -5.22 37.16
C GLU A 53 2.82 -4.90 35.68
N SER A 54 3.78 -4.38 34.96
CA SER A 54 3.63 -3.98 33.54
C SER A 54 3.60 -5.16 32.56
N ALA A 55 4.23 -6.26 32.87
CA ALA A 55 4.28 -7.44 31.97
C ALA A 55 2.91 -8.11 31.72
N PRO A 56 2.01 -8.28 32.73
CA PRO A 56 0.65 -8.77 32.49
C PRO A 56 -0.21 -7.81 31.66
N LEU A 57 -0.08 -6.49 31.89
CA LEU A 57 -0.83 -5.47 31.15
C LEU A 57 -0.39 -5.41 29.68
N ALA A 58 0.90 -5.48 29.41
CA ALA A 58 1.42 -5.56 28.05
C ALA A 58 0.91 -6.79 27.31
N ALA A 59 0.84 -7.95 27.96
CA ALA A 59 0.31 -9.18 27.36
C ALA A 59 -1.18 -9.07 27.04
N VAL A 60 -1.98 -8.40 27.91
CA VAL A 60 -3.40 -8.13 27.64
C VAL A 60 -3.56 -7.19 26.46
N GLN A 61 -2.76 -6.13 26.38
CA GLN A 61 -2.80 -5.19 25.27
C GLN A 61 -2.47 -5.87 23.94
N VAL A 62 -1.43 -6.71 23.90
CA VAL A 62 -1.10 -7.50 22.70
C VAL A 62 -2.27 -8.40 22.29
N GLN A 63 -2.92 -9.07 23.23
CA GLN A 63 -4.09 -9.91 22.92
C GLN A 63 -5.26 -9.09 22.35
N ARG A 64 -5.50 -7.88 22.87
CA ARG A 64 -6.54 -6.96 22.34
C ARG A 64 -6.20 -6.50 20.92
N ILE A 65 -4.92 -6.18 20.65
CA ILE A 65 -4.45 -5.81 19.30
C ILE A 65 -4.63 -6.98 18.32
N GLU A 66 -4.34 -8.22 18.74
CA GLU A 66 -4.64 -9.41 17.91
C GLU A 66 -6.15 -9.55 17.63
N GLY A 67 -7.00 -9.27 18.62
CA GLY A 67 -8.45 -9.23 18.45
C GLY A 67 -8.88 -8.16 17.43
N LEU A 68 -8.27 -6.98 17.48
CA LEU A 68 -8.51 -5.88 16.54
C LEU A 68 -8.02 -6.25 15.13
N TYR A 69 -6.81 -6.81 15.01
CA TYR A 69 -6.26 -7.33 13.74
C TYR A 69 -7.23 -8.32 13.07
N ALA A 70 -7.75 -9.27 13.84
CA ALA A 70 -8.74 -10.23 13.35
C ALA A 70 -10.07 -9.55 13.00
N GLY A 71 -10.55 -8.62 13.83
CA GLY A 71 -11.79 -7.87 13.62
C GLY A 71 -11.75 -6.99 12.36
N LEU A 72 -10.59 -6.51 11.98
CA LEU A 72 -10.33 -5.77 10.73
C LEU A 72 -10.17 -6.69 9.51
N GLY A 73 -10.21 -8.00 9.68
CA GLY A 73 -10.10 -8.96 8.58
C GLY A 73 -8.75 -8.97 7.86
N MET A 74 -7.67 -8.62 8.59
CA MET A 74 -6.33 -8.44 8.01
C MET A 74 -5.82 -9.66 7.25
N ASP A 75 -6.03 -10.89 7.75
CA ASP A 75 -5.57 -12.09 7.05
C ASP A 75 -6.21 -12.24 5.65
N ARG A 76 -7.50 -11.87 5.53
CA ARG A 76 -8.17 -11.89 4.24
C ARG A 76 -7.67 -10.78 3.31
N LEU A 77 -7.44 -9.58 3.85
CA LEU A 77 -6.86 -8.46 3.12
C LEU A 77 -5.48 -8.81 2.57
N LEU A 78 -4.61 -9.39 3.40
CA LEU A 78 -3.27 -9.81 2.96
C LEU A 78 -3.32 -10.92 1.92
N GLY A 79 -4.34 -11.79 1.97
CA GLY A 79 -4.60 -12.77 0.90
C GLY A 79 -4.89 -12.11 -0.45
N ILE A 80 -5.74 -11.09 -0.47
CA ILE A 80 -6.04 -10.31 -1.69
C ILE A 80 -4.78 -9.57 -2.18
N MET A 81 -4.03 -8.93 -1.29
CA MET A 81 -2.78 -8.27 -1.63
C MET A 81 -1.74 -9.21 -2.23
N ARG A 82 -1.72 -10.47 -1.79
CA ARG A 82 -0.90 -11.50 -2.41
C ARG A 82 -1.33 -11.78 -3.85
N GLU A 83 -2.62 -11.92 -4.12
CA GLU A 83 -3.14 -12.14 -5.48
C GLU A 83 -2.78 -10.96 -6.41
N GLU A 84 -2.96 -9.72 -5.94
CA GLU A 84 -2.51 -8.52 -6.64
C GLU A 84 -1.01 -8.54 -6.91
N GLY A 85 -0.23 -8.92 -5.90
CA GLY A 85 1.22 -8.97 -5.99
C GLY A 85 1.75 -10.01 -6.97
N LEU A 86 1.11 -11.18 -7.04
CA LEU A 86 1.45 -12.20 -8.04
C LEU A 86 1.16 -11.69 -9.47
N SER A 87 0.00 -11.07 -9.69
CA SER A 87 -0.33 -10.44 -10.98
C SER A 87 0.65 -9.33 -11.35
N TYR A 88 1.03 -8.49 -10.39
CA TYR A 88 2.04 -7.45 -10.59
C TYR A 88 3.42 -8.03 -10.92
N GLY A 89 3.80 -9.16 -10.32
CA GLY A 89 5.01 -9.88 -10.66
C GLY A 89 5.06 -10.30 -12.13
N ASP A 90 3.94 -10.81 -12.66
CA ASP A 90 3.82 -11.17 -14.07
C ASP A 90 3.96 -9.95 -15.00
N GLU A 91 3.35 -8.82 -14.64
CA GLU A 91 3.49 -7.56 -15.38
C GLU A 91 4.95 -7.09 -15.38
N LEU A 92 5.60 -7.15 -14.23
CA LEU A 92 7.00 -6.75 -14.07
C LEU A 92 7.95 -7.60 -14.92
N GLU A 93 7.75 -8.93 -14.97
CA GLU A 93 8.48 -9.82 -15.88
C GLU A 93 8.30 -9.40 -17.34
N ASN A 94 7.04 -9.20 -17.75
CA ASN A 94 6.71 -8.86 -19.13
C ASN A 94 7.32 -7.52 -19.57
N GLU A 95 7.49 -6.58 -18.66
CA GLU A 95 8.03 -5.25 -18.95
C GLU A 95 9.56 -5.21 -18.90
N MET A 96 10.17 -5.81 -17.88
CA MET A 96 11.59 -5.62 -17.60
C MET A 96 12.50 -6.71 -18.20
N PHE A 97 12.04 -7.98 -18.21
CA PHE A 97 12.84 -9.12 -18.66
C PHE A 97 11.98 -10.22 -19.32
N PRO A 98 11.21 -9.88 -20.37
CA PRO A 98 10.18 -10.75 -20.94
C PRO A 98 10.70 -12.14 -21.27
N GLY A 99 10.03 -13.16 -20.70
CA GLY A 99 10.32 -14.57 -20.93
C GLY A 99 11.64 -15.07 -20.34
N ARG A 100 12.25 -14.34 -19.42
CA ARG A 100 13.48 -14.74 -18.73
C ARG A 100 13.27 -15.17 -17.29
N GLY A 101 12.11 -14.87 -16.69
CA GLY A 101 11.78 -15.20 -15.31
C GLY A 101 11.31 -16.64 -15.14
N GLY A 102 10.15 -16.96 -15.74
CA GLY A 102 9.51 -18.26 -15.64
C GLY A 102 9.29 -18.70 -14.19
N GLU A 103 9.27 -20.03 -13.94
CA GLU A 103 9.03 -20.62 -12.62
C GLU A 103 9.94 -20.06 -11.49
N ARG A 104 11.13 -19.58 -11.84
CA ARG A 104 12.05 -19.01 -10.84
C ARG A 104 11.57 -17.64 -10.37
N TRP A 105 11.13 -16.78 -11.29
CA TRP A 105 10.56 -15.49 -10.96
C TRP A 105 9.27 -15.65 -10.17
N GLU A 106 8.37 -16.51 -10.63
CA GLU A 106 7.13 -16.84 -9.93
C GLU A 106 7.41 -17.28 -8.48
N THR A 107 8.42 -18.14 -8.26
CA THR A 107 8.82 -18.59 -6.92
C THR A 107 9.33 -17.43 -6.05
N VAL A 108 10.10 -16.51 -6.62
CA VAL A 108 10.61 -15.34 -5.89
C VAL A 108 9.48 -14.40 -5.50
N VAL A 109 8.58 -14.09 -6.44
CA VAL A 109 7.40 -13.25 -6.17
C VAL A 109 6.51 -13.90 -5.10
N ASP A 110 6.30 -15.21 -5.18
CA ASP A 110 5.54 -15.99 -4.22
C ASP A 110 6.09 -15.87 -2.78
N GLN A 111 7.42 -15.87 -2.63
CA GLN A 111 8.09 -15.69 -1.36
C GLN A 111 8.05 -14.24 -0.85
N ILE A 112 8.14 -13.25 -1.73
CA ILE A 112 8.05 -11.83 -1.38
C ILE A 112 6.66 -11.52 -0.83
N TYR A 113 5.60 -12.07 -1.43
CA TYR A 113 4.22 -11.89 -1.00
C TYR A 113 3.70 -13.01 -0.07
N ASP A 114 4.58 -13.63 0.70
CA ASP A 114 4.20 -14.61 1.73
C ASP A 114 3.29 -13.97 2.79
N THR A 115 2.07 -14.48 2.95
CA THR A 115 1.05 -13.89 3.82
C THR A 115 1.40 -13.98 5.31
N ASP A 116 2.12 -15.02 5.73
CA ASP A 116 2.54 -15.15 7.12
C ASP A 116 3.58 -14.08 7.47
N ARG A 117 4.51 -13.84 6.57
CA ARG A 117 5.52 -12.79 6.70
C ARG A 117 4.89 -11.40 6.68
N MET A 118 4.00 -11.13 5.73
CA MET A 118 3.25 -9.87 5.68
C MET A 118 2.46 -9.65 6.97
N GLY A 119 1.76 -10.66 7.45
CA GLY A 119 1.02 -10.61 8.70
C GLY A 119 1.88 -10.35 9.93
N GLN A 120 3.10 -10.88 9.98
CA GLN A 120 4.05 -10.58 11.06
C GLN A 120 4.48 -9.12 11.08
N ILE A 121 4.74 -8.50 9.91
CA ILE A 121 5.06 -7.08 9.80
C ILE A 121 3.91 -6.24 10.35
N VAL A 122 2.69 -6.49 9.87
CA VAL A 122 1.50 -5.74 10.29
C VAL A 122 1.24 -5.89 11.80
N ARG A 123 1.27 -7.12 12.34
CA ARG A 123 1.07 -7.35 13.78
C ARG A 123 2.11 -6.63 14.63
N ARG A 124 3.37 -6.65 14.23
CA ARG A 124 4.45 -5.97 14.96
C ARG A 124 4.19 -4.47 14.99
N GLN A 125 3.91 -3.83 13.85
CA GLN A 125 3.67 -2.40 13.76
C GLN A 125 2.43 -1.96 14.55
N LEU A 126 1.35 -2.74 14.49
CA LEU A 126 0.17 -2.50 15.30
C LEU A 126 0.50 -2.58 16.80
N ALA A 127 1.26 -3.59 17.21
CA ALA A 127 1.65 -3.78 18.62
C ALA A 127 2.54 -2.62 19.12
N GLU A 128 3.46 -2.15 18.31
CA GLU A 128 4.35 -1.03 18.65
C GLU A 128 3.60 0.30 18.71
N THR A 129 2.76 0.58 17.73
CA THR A 129 2.09 1.88 17.60
C THR A 129 0.90 2.03 18.55
N LEU A 130 0.16 0.93 18.83
CA LEU A 130 -1.03 0.94 19.69
C LEU A 130 -0.74 0.54 21.15
N ALA A 131 0.53 0.41 21.53
CA ALA A 131 0.92 -0.06 22.86
C ALA A 131 0.25 0.72 24.03
N GLU A 132 0.12 2.04 23.88
CA GLU A 132 -0.43 2.96 24.87
C GLU A 132 -1.84 3.47 24.52
N THR A 133 -2.45 2.95 23.44
CA THR A 133 -3.77 3.41 22.96
C THR A 133 -4.88 2.70 23.73
N ASP A 134 -5.93 3.44 24.12
CA ASP A 134 -7.16 2.80 24.60
C ASP A 134 -7.91 2.17 23.42
N LEU A 135 -7.93 0.84 23.39
CA LEU A 135 -8.58 0.09 22.31
C LEU A 135 -10.10 -0.07 22.48
N ALA A 136 -10.67 0.33 23.64
CA ALA A 136 -12.09 0.07 23.90
C ALA A 136 -13.03 0.71 22.87
N PRO A 137 -12.87 1.97 22.45
CA PRO A 137 -13.73 2.55 21.40
C PRO A 137 -13.60 1.84 20.03
N LEU A 138 -12.38 1.38 19.70
CA LEU A 138 -12.12 0.64 18.46
C LEU A 138 -12.76 -0.75 18.48
N GLU A 139 -12.60 -1.47 19.59
CA GLU A 139 -13.21 -2.78 19.81
C GLU A 139 -14.74 -2.71 19.79
N GLU A 140 -15.31 -1.66 20.42
CA GLU A 140 -16.76 -1.42 20.41
C GLU A 140 -17.27 -1.18 18.98
N PHE A 141 -16.61 -0.32 18.22
CA PHE A 141 -17.04 0.00 16.86
C PHE A 141 -16.87 -1.20 15.92
N PHE A 142 -15.65 -1.74 15.81
CA PHE A 142 -15.37 -2.85 14.89
C PHE A 142 -16.00 -4.18 15.34
N GLY A 143 -16.39 -4.30 16.61
CA GLY A 143 -17.20 -5.42 17.11
C GLY A 143 -18.71 -5.25 16.88
N SER A 144 -19.19 -4.06 16.49
CA SER A 144 -20.60 -3.80 16.21
C SER A 144 -21.02 -4.36 14.85
N ASP A 145 -22.35 -4.51 14.66
CA ASP A 145 -22.92 -4.93 13.36
C ASP A 145 -22.53 -3.96 12.23
N LEU A 146 -22.47 -2.66 12.50
CA LEU A 146 -22.06 -1.66 11.53
C LEU A 146 -20.57 -1.79 11.18
N GLY A 147 -19.71 -1.87 12.18
CA GLY A 147 -18.26 -2.00 11.96
C GLY A 147 -17.91 -3.27 11.19
N GLN A 148 -18.48 -4.40 11.56
CA GLN A 148 -18.28 -5.66 10.85
C GLN A 148 -18.81 -5.62 9.41
N ARG A 149 -19.94 -4.92 9.20
CA ARG A 149 -20.48 -4.70 7.85
C ARG A 149 -19.56 -3.83 7.01
N ILE A 150 -19.01 -2.76 7.57
CA ILE A 150 -18.05 -1.88 6.90
C ILE A 150 -16.81 -2.67 6.48
N VAL A 151 -16.16 -3.35 7.41
CA VAL A 151 -14.97 -4.20 7.12
C VAL A 151 -15.28 -5.23 6.04
N GLY A 152 -16.44 -5.88 6.12
CA GLY A 152 -16.85 -6.86 5.11
C GLY A 152 -17.02 -6.25 3.72
N LEU A 153 -17.58 -5.03 3.63
CA LEU A 153 -17.75 -4.30 2.37
C LEU A 153 -16.42 -3.82 1.80
N GLU A 154 -15.51 -3.32 2.63
CA GLU A 154 -14.18 -2.88 2.23
C GLU A 154 -13.37 -4.03 1.63
N ILE A 155 -13.34 -5.18 2.32
CA ILE A 155 -12.66 -6.38 1.81
C ILE A 155 -13.31 -6.90 0.52
N ALA A 156 -14.66 -6.91 0.45
CA ALA A 156 -15.35 -7.37 -0.75
C ALA A 156 -15.13 -6.44 -1.95
N ALA A 157 -15.06 -5.12 -1.73
CA ALA A 157 -14.76 -4.16 -2.78
C ALA A 157 -13.32 -4.33 -3.28
N ARG A 158 -12.36 -4.57 -2.37
CA ARG A 158 -10.98 -4.83 -2.73
C ARG A 158 -10.84 -6.08 -3.59
N ASP A 159 -11.46 -7.19 -3.15
CA ASP A 159 -11.52 -8.46 -3.87
C ASP A 159 -12.13 -8.28 -5.28
N ALA A 160 -13.23 -7.51 -5.38
CA ALA A 160 -13.89 -7.25 -6.64
C ALA A 160 -13.04 -6.42 -7.63
N LEU A 161 -12.19 -5.54 -7.14
CA LEU A 161 -11.29 -4.71 -7.95
C LEU A 161 -10.09 -5.49 -8.53
N LEU A 162 -9.89 -6.76 -8.15
CA LEU A 162 -8.98 -7.66 -8.87
C LEU A 162 -9.43 -7.92 -10.30
N ASP A 163 -10.73 -7.79 -10.58
CA ASP A 163 -11.25 -7.86 -11.94
C ASP A 163 -11.13 -6.52 -12.66
N PRO A 164 -10.33 -6.43 -13.76
CA PRO A 164 -10.11 -5.17 -14.47
C PRO A 164 -11.41 -4.52 -14.99
N GLY A 165 -12.42 -5.33 -15.33
CA GLY A 165 -13.72 -4.83 -15.78
C GLY A 165 -14.50 -4.16 -14.65
N THR A 166 -14.36 -4.65 -13.42
CA THR A 166 -14.96 -4.03 -12.23
C THR A 166 -14.24 -2.73 -11.88
N GLU A 167 -12.91 -2.68 -11.99
CA GLU A 167 -12.15 -1.45 -11.78
C GLU A 167 -12.54 -0.37 -12.81
N GLU A 168 -12.60 -0.71 -14.10
CA GLU A 168 -13.04 0.22 -15.15
C GLU A 168 -14.46 0.76 -14.87
N ALA A 169 -15.39 -0.13 -14.52
CA ALA A 169 -16.76 0.26 -14.19
C ALA A 169 -16.85 1.17 -12.95
N ALA A 170 -16.00 0.96 -11.94
CA ALA A 170 -15.95 1.81 -10.75
C ALA A 170 -15.42 3.21 -11.09
N ARG A 171 -14.40 3.32 -11.94
CA ARG A 171 -13.85 4.59 -12.46
C ARG A 171 -14.87 5.35 -13.30
N ASP A 172 -15.56 4.66 -14.21
CA ASP A 172 -16.63 5.26 -15.03
C ASP A 172 -17.77 5.77 -14.16
N LYS A 173 -18.14 5.02 -13.13
CA LYS A 173 -19.16 5.43 -12.18
C LYS A 173 -18.76 6.68 -11.42
N LEU A 174 -17.51 6.78 -10.97
CA LEU A 174 -16.99 7.98 -10.32
C LEU A 174 -17.06 9.19 -11.25
N ALA A 175 -16.61 9.05 -12.50
CA ALA A 175 -16.64 10.14 -13.48
C ALA A 175 -18.07 10.66 -13.70
N MET A 176 -19.04 9.75 -13.84
CA MET A 176 -20.46 10.12 -13.95
C MET A 176 -20.96 10.88 -12.71
N MET A 177 -20.57 10.46 -11.51
CA MET A 177 -20.98 11.13 -10.27
C MET A 177 -20.34 12.52 -10.14
N GLN A 178 -19.13 12.70 -10.63
CA GLN A 178 -18.45 14.00 -10.67
C GLN A 178 -19.16 14.96 -11.66
N ASP A 179 -19.50 14.48 -12.85
CA ASP A 179 -20.24 15.26 -13.86
C ASP A 179 -21.61 15.71 -13.35
N ASP A 180 -22.31 14.84 -12.59
CA ASP A 180 -23.62 15.12 -11.99
C ASP A 180 -23.53 15.91 -10.67
N ALA A 181 -22.34 16.23 -10.17
CA ALA A 181 -22.09 16.84 -8.86
C ALA A 181 -22.86 16.11 -7.73
N HIS A 182 -22.76 14.78 -7.72
CA HIS A 182 -23.56 13.93 -6.82
C HIS A 182 -23.17 14.14 -5.35
N SER A 183 -24.14 14.46 -4.49
CA SER A 183 -23.94 14.81 -3.07
C SER A 183 -23.20 13.73 -2.25
N ARG A 184 -23.26 12.47 -2.67
CA ARG A 184 -22.52 11.37 -2.05
C ARG A 184 -21.01 11.61 -2.07
N LEU A 185 -20.49 12.31 -3.08
CA LEU A 185 -19.06 12.65 -3.16
C LEU A 185 -18.61 13.55 -2.01
N ASP A 186 -19.49 14.43 -1.52
CA ASP A 186 -19.19 15.26 -0.34
C ASP A 186 -19.03 14.42 0.94
N VAL A 187 -19.85 13.35 1.08
CA VAL A 187 -19.78 12.43 2.21
C VAL A 187 -18.48 11.63 2.15
N LEU A 188 -18.19 11.03 0.99
CA LEU A 188 -16.95 10.28 0.77
C LEU A 188 -15.71 11.19 0.90
N GLY A 189 -15.82 12.45 0.45
CA GLY A 189 -14.76 13.44 0.60
C GLY A 189 -14.43 13.75 2.06
N ARG A 190 -15.46 13.95 2.90
CA ARG A 190 -15.24 14.14 4.35
C ARG A 190 -14.58 12.94 5.01
N PHE A 191 -14.98 11.73 4.62
CA PHE A 191 -14.35 10.50 5.10
C PHE A 191 -12.90 10.41 4.64
N ALA A 192 -12.65 10.63 3.35
CA ALA A 192 -11.29 10.60 2.78
C ALA A 192 -10.37 11.65 3.41
N GLU A 193 -10.89 12.87 3.66
CA GLU A 193 -10.16 13.97 4.31
C GLU A 193 -9.89 13.66 5.79
N ALA A 194 -10.90 13.21 6.56
CA ALA A 194 -10.73 12.82 7.96
C ALA A 194 -9.68 11.72 8.14
N ASN A 195 -9.46 10.96 7.10
CA ASN A 195 -8.52 9.85 7.02
C ASN A 195 -7.28 10.17 6.17
N GLU A 196 -7.09 11.41 5.66
CA GLU A 196 -6.03 11.87 4.75
C GLU A 196 -5.65 10.81 3.67
N LEU A 197 -6.64 10.06 3.19
CA LEU A 197 -6.41 8.87 2.36
C LEU A 197 -5.59 9.17 1.12
N VAL A 198 -5.85 10.28 0.43
CA VAL A 198 -5.13 10.62 -0.80
C VAL A 198 -3.67 10.94 -0.48
N GLU A 199 -3.43 11.84 0.49
CA GLU A 199 -2.08 12.31 0.81
C GLU A 199 -1.15 11.17 1.25
N THR A 200 -1.63 10.35 2.18
CA THR A 200 -0.81 9.25 2.72
C THR A 200 -0.54 8.17 1.67
N ASN A 201 -1.53 7.86 0.82
CA ASN A 201 -1.31 6.91 -0.27
C ASN A 201 -0.32 7.46 -1.32
N VAL A 202 -0.35 8.76 -1.62
CA VAL A 202 0.65 9.39 -2.49
C VAL A 202 2.05 9.26 -1.91
N VAL A 203 2.23 9.59 -0.62
CA VAL A 203 3.52 9.46 0.06
C VAL A 203 3.99 8.01 0.08
N GLY A 204 3.12 7.06 0.44
CA GLY A 204 3.45 5.63 0.44
C GLY A 204 3.83 5.11 -0.96
N ALA A 205 3.14 5.55 -2.02
CA ALA A 205 3.48 5.20 -3.38
C ALA A 205 4.86 5.76 -3.80
N LEU A 206 5.18 6.99 -3.43
CA LEU A 206 6.51 7.57 -3.68
C LEU A 206 7.60 6.81 -2.94
N ASN A 207 7.38 6.48 -1.66
CA ASN A 207 8.31 5.70 -0.85
C ASN A 207 8.55 4.31 -1.44
N SER A 208 7.49 3.61 -1.83
CA SER A 208 7.56 2.28 -2.44
C SER A 208 8.30 2.31 -3.78
N ASN A 209 8.06 3.32 -4.61
CA ASN A 209 8.80 3.51 -5.86
C ASN A 209 10.28 3.75 -5.59
N PHE A 210 10.61 4.60 -4.63
CA PHE A 210 12.00 4.83 -4.23
C PHE A 210 12.68 3.54 -3.75
N ALA A 211 12.02 2.76 -2.89
CA ALA A 211 12.53 1.47 -2.42
C ALA A 211 12.75 0.48 -3.58
N PHE A 212 11.87 0.47 -4.58
CA PHE A 212 12.05 -0.35 -5.78
C PHE A 212 13.27 0.07 -6.60
N TYR A 213 13.46 1.38 -6.85
CA TYR A 213 14.66 1.89 -7.52
C TYR A 213 15.94 1.58 -6.75
N GLN A 214 15.90 1.69 -5.42
CA GLN A 214 17.02 1.33 -4.56
C GLN A 214 17.34 -0.15 -4.68
N GLY A 215 16.34 -1.02 -4.66
CA GLY A 215 16.51 -2.46 -4.89
C GLY A 215 17.12 -2.78 -6.26
N LEU A 216 16.68 -2.09 -7.32
CA LEU A 216 17.29 -2.21 -8.65
C LEU A 216 18.77 -1.78 -8.66
N ALA A 217 19.10 -0.68 -7.98
CA ALA A 217 20.47 -0.19 -7.87
C ALA A 217 21.37 -1.16 -7.10
N ASP A 218 20.90 -1.65 -5.95
CA ASP A 218 21.60 -2.63 -5.12
C ASP A 218 21.85 -3.95 -5.86
N GLY A 219 20.91 -4.33 -6.74
CA GLY A 219 21.04 -5.49 -7.61
C GLY A 219 21.86 -5.27 -8.88
N GLY A 220 22.35 -4.04 -9.12
CA GLY A 220 23.21 -3.71 -10.26
C GLY A 220 22.48 -3.63 -11.60
N ALA A 221 21.19 -3.26 -11.61
CA ALA A 221 20.41 -3.15 -12.84
C ALA A 221 20.81 -1.96 -13.73
N PHE A 222 21.50 -0.97 -13.19
CA PHE A 222 21.88 0.24 -13.91
C PHE A 222 23.31 0.15 -14.44
N GLU A 223 23.51 0.44 -15.74
CA GLU A 223 24.84 0.53 -16.36
C GLU A 223 25.70 1.68 -15.81
N VAL A 224 25.06 2.73 -15.34
CA VAL A 224 25.67 3.89 -14.67
C VAL A 224 25.04 3.98 -13.29
N GLU A 225 25.87 4.03 -12.25
CA GLU A 225 25.40 4.23 -10.88
C GLU A 225 24.48 5.46 -10.82
N MET A 226 23.24 5.26 -10.39
CA MET A 226 22.29 6.33 -10.09
C MET A 226 22.44 6.69 -8.62
N ASP A 227 22.77 7.95 -8.34
CA ASP A 227 22.86 8.39 -6.95
C ASP A 227 21.45 8.58 -6.31
N GLU A 228 21.44 8.66 -4.98
CA GLU A 228 20.18 8.79 -4.22
C GLU A 228 19.40 10.05 -4.61
N ASP A 229 20.09 11.17 -4.85
CA ASP A 229 19.45 12.43 -5.28
C ASP A 229 18.84 12.31 -6.68
N GLU A 230 19.40 11.49 -7.55
CA GLU A 230 18.86 11.21 -8.88
C GLU A 230 17.63 10.31 -8.78
N MET A 231 17.65 9.27 -7.94
CA MET A 231 16.49 8.41 -7.67
C MET A 231 15.34 9.21 -7.08
N ILE A 232 15.60 10.03 -6.07
CA ILE A 232 14.60 10.92 -5.46
C ILE A 232 13.98 11.83 -6.51
N ARG A 233 14.78 12.47 -7.36
CA ARG A 233 14.26 13.37 -8.41
C ARG A 233 13.40 12.63 -9.44
N GLU A 234 13.79 11.42 -9.85
CA GLU A 234 13.00 10.61 -10.80
C GLU A 234 11.65 10.22 -10.21
N VAL A 235 11.61 9.83 -8.93
CA VAL A 235 10.37 9.50 -8.22
C VAL A 235 9.48 10.73 -8.05
N TRP A 236 10.03 11.87 -7.58
CA TRP A 236 9.25 13.09 -7.36
C TRP A 236 8.70 13.73 -8.63
N GLN A 237 9.33 13.54 -9.78
CA GLN A 237 8.78 14.02 -11.06
C GLN A 237 7.43 13.39 -11.40
N ARG A 238 7.10 12.26 -10.78
CA ARG A 238 5.85 11.51 -11.01
C ARG A 238 4.76 11.80 -9.99
N GLU A 239 5.07 12.57 -8.94
CA GLU A 239 4.11 12.90 -7.89
C GLU A 239 2.77 13.41 -8.43
N PRO A 240 2.70 14.35 -9.41
CA PRO A 240 1.44 14.83 -9.91
C PRO A 240 0.57 13.74 -10.58
N ASP A 241 1.19 12.82 -11.32
CA ASP A 241 0.49 11.71 -11.96
C ASP A 241 0.03 10.68 -10.92
N ILE A 242 0.89 10.37 -9.94
CA ILE A 242 0.56 9.48 -8.82
C ILE A 242 -0.64 10.04 -8.04
N ARG A 243 -0.65 11.33 -7.76
CA ARG A 243 -1.73 11.98 -7.01
C ARG A 243 -3.07 11.87 -7.74
N ILE A 244 -3.09 12.15 -9.05
CA ILE A 244 -4.31 12.04 -9.85
C ILE A 244 -4.84 10.60 -9.84
N GLU A 245 -3.98 9.62 -10.11
CA GLU A 245 -4.37 8.20 -10.11
C GLU A 245 -4.81 7.73 -8.72
N THR A 246 -4.12 8.15 -7.67
CA THR A 246 -4.49 7.85 -6.27
C THR A 246 -5.86 8.41 -5.92
N GLU A 247 -6.15 9.65 -6.28
CA GLU A 247 -7.44 10.28 -6.02
C GLU A 247 -8.56 9.53 -6.74
N ILE A 248 -8.40 9.25 -8.04
CA ILE A 248 -9.37 8.48 -8.82
C ILE A 248 -9.59 7.10 -8.19
N TRP A 249 -8.51 6.41 -7.83
CA TRP A 249 -8.61 5.08 -7.24
C TRP A 249 -9.31 5.10 -5.88
N VAL A 250 -8.91 5.99 -4.95
CA VAL A 250 -9.50 6.12 -3.62
C VAL A 250 -11.00 6.36 -3.72
N PHE A 251 -11.44 7.33 -4.52
CA PHE A 251 -12.85 7.64 -4.64
C PHE A 251 -13.65 6.57 -5.39
N SER A 252 -13.06 5.88 -6.36
CA SER A 252 -13.69 4.73 -7.03
C SER A 252 -13.91 3.58 -6.04
N TYR A 253 -12.89 3.26 -5.25
CA TYR A 253 -12.95 2.25 -4.20
C TYR A 253 -13.97 2.60 -3.12
N LEU A 254 -13.92 3.80 -2.54
CA LEU A 254 -14.87 4.23 -1.50
C LEU A 254 -16.31 4.20 -2.01
N ASN A 255 -16.54 4.66 -3.24
CA ASN A 255 -17.86 4.62 -3.84
C ASN A 255 -18.37 3.18 -4.04
N LEU A 256 -17.48 2.26 -4.46
CA LEU A 256 -17.83 0.84 -4.62
C LEU A 256 -18.11 0.19 -3.25
N ALA A 257 -17.20 0.34 -2.30
CA ALA A 257 -17.28 -0.28 -0.98
C ALA A 257 -18.53 0.20 -0.19
N TYR A 258 -18.75 1.50 -0.18
CA TYR A 258 -19.80 2.10 0.65
C TYR A 258 -21.13 2.31 -0.06
N GLN A 259 -21.27 1.82 -1.30
CA GLN A 259 -22.56 1.89 -2.01
C GLN A 259 -23.76 1.39 -1.18
N PRO A 260 -23.65 0.29 -0.39
CA PRO A 260 -24.76 -0.22 0.41
C PRO A 260 -24.98 0.53 1.74
N LEU A 261 -24.11 1.48 2.11
CA LEU A 261 -24.24 2.25 3.35
C LEU A 261 -25.06 3.51 3.15
N THR A 262 -25.73 3.96 4.20
CA THR A 262 -26.32 5.30 4.23
C THR A 262 -25.26 6.36 4.51
N ASP A 263 -25.59 7.64 4.27
CA ASP A 263 -24.68 8.75 4.55
C ASP A 263 -24.39 8.84 6.05
N GLU A 264 -25.39 8.57 6.92
CA GLU A 264 -25.26 8.56 8.37
C GLU A 264 -24.37 7.42 8.87
N GLU A 265 -24.39 6.26 8.22
CA GLU A 265 -23.49 5.14 8.56
C GLU A 265 -22.03 5.51 8.25
N ILE A 266 -21.77 6.19 7.12
CA ILE A 266 -20.43 6.68 6.78
C ILE A 266 -20.02 7.82 7.72
N ASP A 267 -20.91 8.76 8.03
CA ASP A 267 -20.62 9.84 8.99
C ASP A 267 -20.35 9.29 10.40
N SER A 268 -20.95 8.16 10.79
CA SER A 268 -20.60 7.47 12.05
C SER A 268 -19.17 6.92 12.03
N TYR A 269 -18.76 6.34 10.92
CA TYR A 269 -17.37 5.86 10.75
C TYR A 269 -16.37 7.04 10.70
N THR A 270 -16.71 8.11 10.00
CA THR A 270 -15.94 9.36 9.99
C THR A 270 -15.78 9.92 11.41
N THR A 271 -16.83 9.84 12.22
CA THR A 271 -16.79 10.30 13.62
C THR A 271 -15.81 9.49 14.47
N LEU A 272 -15.78 8.16 14.32
CA LEU A 272 -14.76 7.32 14.94
C LEU A 272 -13.36 7.72 14.46
N SER A 273 -13.19 7.90 13.16
CA SER A 273 -11.90 8.27 12.55
C SER A 273 -11.31 9.56 13.14
N LEU A 274 -12.17 10.50 13.53
CA LEU A 274 -11.77 11.77 14.11
C LEU A 274 -11.45 11.70 15.62
N THR A 275 -11.69 10.57 16.29
CA THR A 275 -11.28 10.38 17.69
C THR A 275 -9.78 10.17 17.81
N SER A 276 -9.22 10.36 19.01
CA SER A 276 -7.80 10.07 19.30
C SER A 276 -7.43 8.62 19.03
N GLU A 277 -8.33 7.70 19.35
CA GLU A 277 -8.17 6.26 19.17
C GLU A 277 -8.28 5.85 17.70
N GLY A 278 -9.25 6.41 16.97
CA GLY A 278 -9.38 6.24 15.52
C GLY A 278 -8.13 6.73 14.80
N GLN A 279 -7.65 7.92 15.14
CA GLN A 279 -6.41 8.44 14.59
C GLN A 279 -5.16 7.63 14.97
N ALA A 280 -5.12 7.05 16.19
CA ALA A 280 -4.04 6.16 16.59
C ALA A 280 -4.05 4.87 15.75
N LEU A 281 -5.21 4.26 15.57
CA LEU A 281 -5.37 3.07 14.72
C LEU A 281 -4.92 3.38 13.29
N ASN A 282 -5.29 4.53 12.77
CA ASN A 282 -4.89 5.00 11.46
C ASN A 282 -3.38 5.06 11.27
N ARG A 283 -2.71 5.80 12.13
CA ARG A 283 -1.25 5.87 12.10
C ARG A 283 -0.62 4.49 12.17
N ALA A 284 -1.18 3.60 13.00
CA ALA A 284 -0.69 2.23 13.15
C ALA A 284 -0.78 1.43 11.86
N LEU A 285 -1.90 1.55 11.15
CA LEU A 285 -2.11 0.82 9.90
C LEU A 285 -1.29 1.41 8.76
N PHE A 286 -1.23 2.74 8.62
CA PHE A 286 -0.35 3.34 7.62
C PHE A 286 1.12 3.00 7.86
N ALA A 287 1.60 3.06 9.11
CA ALA A 287 2.96 2.64 9.42
C ALA A 287 3.21 1.16 9.09
N ALA A 288 2.22 0.30 9.35
CA ALA A 288 2.30 -1.11 9.03
C ALA A 288 2.38 -1.39 7.53
N PHE A 289 1.52 -0.72 6.75
CA PHE A 289 1.51 -0.90 5.30
C PHE A 289 2.67 -0.19 4.61
N ASP A 290 3.12 0.97 5.11
CA ASP A 290 4.32 1.64 4.59
C ASP A 290 5.55 0.73 4.74
N GLU A 291 5.80 0.17 5.93
CA GLU A 291 6.88 -0.79 6.13
C GLU A 291 6.74 -2.04 5.25
N LEU A 292 5.51 -2.57 5.14
CA LEU A 292 5.23 -3.73 4.30
C LEU A 292 5.57 -3.46 2.83
N PHE A 293 5.10 -2.34 2.28
CA PHE A 293 5.34 -1.99 0.88
C PHE A 293 6.78 -1.57 0.59
N LEU A 294 7.45 -0.89 1.52
CA LEU A 294 8.88 -0.62 1.42
C LEU A 294 9.68 -1.92 1.30
N THR A 295 9.35 -2.90 2.15
CA THR A 295 10.00 -4.21 2.15
C THR A 295 9.75 -4.95 0.84
N ILE A 296 8.49 -5.07 0.42
CA ILE A 296 8.11 -5.77 -0.82
C ILE A 296 8.75 -5.10 -2.03
N SER A 297 8.66 -3.76 -2.15
CA SER A 297 9.16 -3.03 -3.31
C SER A 297 10.68 -3.12 -3.43
N GLY A 298 11.40 -3.00 -2.30
CA GLY A 298 12.86 -3.16 -2.30
C GLY A 298 13.30 -4.56 -2.73
N GLU A 299 12.63 -5.60 -2.22
CA GLU A 299 12.91 -6.98 -2.59
C GLU A 299 12.55 -7.29 -4.05
N LEU A 300 11.43 -6.77 -4.56
CA LEU A 300 11.08 -6.90 -5.98
C LEU A 300 12.10 -6.21 -6.87
N GLY A 301 12.56 -5.01 -6.50
CA GLY A 301 13.60 -4.29 -7.24
C GLY A 301 14.92 -5.06 -7.29
N LEU A 302 15.36 -5.56 -6.13
CA LEU A 302 16.58 -6.37 -6.00
C LEU A 302 16.48 -7.67 -6.82
N ALA A 303 15.35 -8.36 -6.75
CA ALA A 303 15.11 -9.57 -7.50
C ALA A 303 15.05 -9.29 -9.01
N ALA A 304 14.29 -8.28 -9.45
CA ALA A 304 14.19 -7.92 -10.87
C ALA A 304 15.55 -7.58 -11.49
N ALA A 305 16.42 -6.90 -10.75
CA ALA A 305 17.77 -6.58 -11.19
C ALA A 305 18.56 -7.82 -11.61
N GLN A 306 18.42 -8.92 -10.87
CA GLN A 306 19.14 -10.18 -11.16
C GLN A 306 18.68 -10.80 -12.48
N PHE A 307 17.36 -10.73 -12.78
CA PHE A 307 16.81 -11.22 -14.05
C PHE A 307 17.13 -10.29 -15.23
N VAL A 308 17.19 -8.97 -15.01
CA VAL A 308 17.64 -8.00 -16.01
C VAL A 308 19.09 -8.20 -16.37
N GLY A 309 19.96 -8.42 -15.39
CA GLY A 309 21.41 -8.62 -15.57
C GLY A 309 21.78 -9.96 -16.19
N GLY A 310 20.83 -10.90 -16.36
CA GLY A 310 21.09 -12.22 -16.93
C GLY A 310 22.02 -13.08 -16.07
N GLN A 311 22.08 -12.82 -14.77
CA GLN A 311 22.86 -13.64 -13.84
C GLN A 311 22.12 -14.97 -13.60
N ASP A 312 22.76 -16.06 -13.96
CA ASP A 312 22.30 -17.39 -13.54
C ASP A 312 22.53 -17.53 -12.01
N ILE A 313 21.45 -17.54 -11.24
CA ILE A 313 21.47 -17.79 -9.79
C ILE A 313 21.30 -19.29 -9.56
#